data_de4e7abc1b224696a1cc259555af665a
#
_entry.id   de4e7abc1b224696a1cc259555af665a
#
_cell.length_a   1.000
_cell.length_b   1.000
_cell.length_c   1.000
_cell.angle_alpha   90.00
_cell.angle_beta   90.00
_cell.angle_gamma   90.00
#
_symmetry.space_group_name_H-M   'P 1'
#
loop_
_entity.id
_entity.type
_entity.pdbx_description
1 polymer ?
#
loop_
_entity_poly.entity_id
_entity_poly.type
_entity_poly.pdbx_seq_one_letter_code
_entity_poly.pdbx_strand_id
1 'polypeptide(L)'
;MTTCEAIIQQSRLLHHWLEAIPFIDYHGWQIRACPESNGWVWEIVEPPEFGNSYFESGEVYPNRSRALLSARRLIIRLSVTQALSPVLEDFCKSGTLNAEETHNLLHSIHSEGFTPIAT
;
A
#
# COMPACT_ATOMS: atom_id res chain seq x y z
N MET A 1 37.19 9.60 -6.37
CA MET A 1 35.91 8.87 -6.40
C MET A 1 34.89 9.68 -7.15
N THR A 2 34.26 9.06 -8.13
CA THR A 2 33.25 9.75 -8.92
C THR A 2 31.95 9.87 -8.15
N THR A 3 31.11 10.83 -8.53
CA THR A 3 29.80 11.01 -7.92
C THR A 3 28.92 9.75 -8.01
N CYS A 4 29.03 9.01 -9.11
CA CYS A 4 28.31 7.75 -9.30
C CYS A 4 28.72 6.68 -8.30
N GLU A 5 29.99 6.57 -8.01
CA GLU A 5 30.49 5.60 -7.01
C GLU A 5 30.01 5.96 -5.61
N ALA A 6 29.98 7.25 -5.26
CA ALA A 6 29.47 7.71 -3.99
C ALA A 6 27.96 7.39 -3.85
N ILE A 7 27.20 7.58 -4.91
CA ILE A 7 25.77 7.26 -4.93
C ILE A 7 25.54 5.76 -4.79
N ILE A 8 26.34 4.94 -5.48
CA ILE A 8 26.25 3.48 -5.39
C ILE A 8 26.57 3.02 -3.98
N GLN A 9 27.59 3.57 -3.35
CA GLN A 9 27.95 3.22 -1.96
C GLN A 9 26.85 3.61 -0.98
N GLN A 10 26.27 4.80 -1.13
CA GLN A 10 25.13 5.22 -0.30
C GLN A 10 23.93 4.30 -0.50
N SER A 11 23.66 3.91 -1.74
CA SER A 11 22.56 2.99 -2.04
C SER A 11 22.80 1.63 -1.40
N ARG A 12 24.02 1.12 -1.39
CA ARG A 12 24.37 -0.15 -0.74
C ARG A 12 24.22 -0.08 0.76
N LEU A 13 24.65 1.01 1.39
CA LEU A 13 24.49 1.22 2.82
C LEU A 13 23.01 1.34 3.20
N LEU A 14 22.23 2.10 2.44
CA LEU A 14 20.80 2.21 2.62
C LEU A 14 20.11 0.87 2.45
N HIS A 15 20.47 0.13 1.41
CA HIS A 15 19.89 -1.19 1.16
C HIS A 15 20.20 -2.15 2.32
N HIS A 16 21.40 -2.14 2.83
CA HIS A 16 21.77 -2.94 3.99
C HIS A 16 20.95 -2.54 5.23
N TRP A 17 20.75 -1.24 5.44
CA TRP A 17 19.93 -0.70 6.50
C TRP A 17 18.47 -1.12 6.36
N LEU A 18 17.92 -1.05 5.15
CA LEU A 18 16.55 -1.42 4.85
C LEU A 18 16.29 -2.91 5.11
N GLU A 19 17.25 -3.76 4.79
CA GLU A 19 17.15 -5.19 5.08
C GLU A 19 17.09 -5.48 6.58
N ALA A 20 17.68 -4.61 7.41
CA ALA A 20 17.65 -4.76 8.86
C ALA A 20 16.32 -4.33 9.49
N ILE A 21 15.46 -3.60 8.77
CA ILE A 21 14.17 -3.16 9.28
C ILE A 21 13.16 -4.29 9.06
N PRO A 22 12.61 -4.87 10.14
CA PRO A 22 11.66 -5.96 9.98
C PRO A 22 10.31 -5.46 9.47
N PHE A 23 9.64 -6.29 8.69
CA PHE A 23 8.25 -6.08 8.37
C PHE A 23 7.39 -6.35 9.60
N ILE A 24 6.28 -5.63 9.72
CA ILE A 24 5.30 -5.78 10.78
C ILE A 24 4.05 -6.38 10.16
N ASP A 25 3.49 -7.39 10.80
CA ASP A 25 2.23 -7.98 10.36
C ASP A 25 1.07 -7.02 10.63
N TYR A 26 0.25 -6.80 9.62
CA TYR A 26 -0.97 -6.02 9.71
C TYR A 26 -2.08 -6.73 8.95
N HIS A 27 -2.89 -7.48 9.67
CA HIS A 27 -4.00 -8.28 9.11
C HIS A 27 -3.56 -9.21 7.97
N GLY A 28 -2.40 -9.84 8.11
CA GLY A 28 -1.83 -10.72 7.11
C GLY A 28 -0.96 -10.02 6.06
N TRP A 29 -1.03 -8.71 5.98
CA TRP A 29 -0.13 -7.91 5.16
C TRP A 29 1.16 -7.63 5.93
N GLN A 30 2.26 -7.49 5.20
CA GLN A 30 3.53 -7.12 5.80
C GLN A 30 3.83 -5.67 5.45
N ILE A 31 4.07 -4.84 6.46
CA ILE A 31 4.34 -3.42 6.27
C ILE A 31 5.63 -3.01 6.96
N ARG A 32 6.31 -2.04 6.39
CA ARG A 32 7.42 -1.36 7.07
C ARG A 32 7.55 0.06 6.54
N ALA A 33 8.08 0.94 7.39
CA ALA A 33 8.48 2.28 7.00
C ALA A 33 10.00 2.35 6.95
N CYS A 34 10.52 2.95 5.90
CA CYS A 34 11.95 3.03 5.64
C CYS A 34 12.38 4.49 5.56
N PRO A 35 13.50 4.86 6.21
CA PRO A 35 13.99 6.22 6.10
C PRO A 35 14.59 6.47 4.73
N GLU A 36 14.39 7.67 4.24
CA GLU A 36 15.02 8.19 3.03
C GLU A 36 15.61 9.56 3.29
N SER A 37 16.38 10.07 2.33
CA SER A 37 17.03 11.37 2.47
C SER A 37 16.08 12.52 2.78
N ASN A 38 14.85 12.45 2.27
CA ASN A 38 13.85 13.50 2.41
C ASN A 38 12.74 13.16 3.41
N GLY A 39 12.81 12.02 4.09
CA GLY A 39 11.78 11.60 5.03
C GLY A 39 11.61 10.10 5.09
N TRP A 40 10.38 9.63 4.99
CA TRP A 40 10.03 8.22 5.16
C TRP A 40 9.15 7.74 4.02
N VAL A 41 9.38 6.50 3.61
CA VAL A 41 8.53 5.79 2.64
C VAL A 41 8.02 4.52 3.29
N TRP A 42 6.93 3.97 2.76
CA TRP A 42 6.44 2.67 3.22
C TRP A 42 6.60 1.63 2.12
N GLU A 43 6.74 0.38 2.56
CA GLU A 43 6.69 -0.80 1.72
C GLU A 43 5.64 -1.75 2.28
N ILE A 44 4.86 -2.38 1.41
CA ILE A 44 3.88 -3.38 1.82
C ILE A 44 3.96 -4.60 0.90
N VAL A 45 3.73 -5.77 1.50
CA VAL A 45 3.62 -7.04 0.77
C VAL A 45 2.25 -7.62 1.10
N GLU A 46 1.47 -7.91 0.07
CA GLU A 46 0.16 -8.50 0.28
C GLU A 46 0.26 -9.96 0.74
N PRO A 47 -0.79 -10.50 1.39
CA PRO A 47 -0.82 -11.90 1.79
C PRO A 47 -0.64 -12.84 0.60
N PRO A 48 -0.04 -14.03 0.80
CA PRO A 48 0.16 -15.00 -0.28
C PRO A 48 -1.12 -15.41 -1.00
N GLU A 49 -2.23 -15.49 -0.29
CA GLU A 49 -3.55 -15.81 -0.85
C GLU A 49 -4.06 -14.78 -1.86
N PHE A 50 -3.50 -13.57 -1.85
CA PHE A 50 -3.86 -12.51 -2.80
C PHE A 50 -2.80 -12.31 -3.89
N GLY A 51 -1.73 -13.11 -3.90
CA GLY A 51 -0.71 -13.07 -4.93
C GLY A 51 0.67 -12.60 -4.45
N ASN A 52 0.79 -12.22 -3.20
CA ASN A 52 2.08 -11.85 -2.59
C ASN A 52 2.78 -10.68 -3.30
N SER A 53 2.02 -9.74 -3.86
CA SER A 53 2.55 -8.58 -4.56
C SER A 53 3.19 -7.58 -3.60
N TYR A 54 4.18 -6.86 -4.10
CA TYR A 54 4.94 -5.86 -3.36
C TYR A 54 4.57 -4.46 -3.86
N PHE A 55 4.38 -3.54 -2.93
CA PHE A 55 4.07 -2.15 -3.24
C PHE A 55 4.98 -1.20 -2.46
N GLU A 56 5.32 -0.09 -3.08
CA GLU A 56 6.07 1.00 -2.46
C GLU A 56 5.24 2.28 -2.48
N SER A 57 5.48 3.16 -1.51
CA SER A 57 4.84 4.47 -1.55
C SER A 57 5.41 5.31 -2.69
N GLY A 58 4.52 6.00 -3.40
CA GLY A 58 4.92 6.98 -4.40
C GLY A 58 5.28 8.33 -3.79
N GLU A 59 5.05 8.49 -2.50
CA GLU A 59 5.27 9.73 -1.78
C GLU A 59 6.23 9.52 -0.63
N VAL A 60 6.88 10.62 -0.22
CA VAL A 60 7.74 10.66 0.96
C VAL A 60 6.97 11.36 2.08
N TYR A 61 6.99 10.78 3.26
CA TYR A 61 6.27 11.27 4.42
C TYR A 61 7.21 11.93 5.42
N PRO A 62 6.71 12.89 6.22
CA PRO A 62 7.59 13.64 7.14
C PRO A 62 8.12 12.80 8.30
N ASN A 63 7.43 11.72 8.67
CA ASN A 63 7.88 10.85 9.77
C ASN A 63 7.38 9.42 9.57
N ARG A 64 7.91 8.51 10.38
CA ARG A 64 7.57 7.08 10.33
C ARG A 64 6.08 6.82 10.54
N SER A 65 5.48 7.50 11.51
CA SER A 65 4.07 7.32 11.83
C SER A 65 3.15 7.67 10.66
N ARG A 66 3.47 8.74 9.95
CA ARG A 66 2.72 9.16 8.75
C ARG A 66 2.84 8.14 7.62
N ALA A 67 4.04 7.62 7.40
CA ALA A 67 4.25 6.59 6.38
C ALA A 67 3.45 5.33 6.70
N LEU A 68 3.52 4.84 7.93
CA LEU A 68 2.76 3.66 8.35
C LEU A 68 1.25 3.87 8.30
N LEU A 69 0.79 5.06 8.66
CA LEU A 69 -0.64 5.38 8.56
C LEU A 69 -1.12 5.33 7.11
N SER A 70 -0.35 5.88 6.19
CA SER A 70 -0.66 5.83 4.77
C SER A 70 -0.71 4.39 4.25
N ALA A 71 0.25 3.56 4.66
CA ALA A 71 0.28 2.14 4.29
C ALA A 71 -0.98 1.42 4.79
N ARG A 72 -1.37 1.63 6.04
CA ARG A 72 -2.57 1.02 6.61
C ARG A 72 -3.84 1.44 5.88
N ARG A 73 -3.95 2.70 5.52
CA ARG A 73 -5.10 3.21 4.75
C ARG A 73 -5.22 2.52 3.39
N LEU A 74 -4.10 2.35 2.71
CA LEU A 74 -4.09 1.65 1.44
C LEU A 74 -4.51 0.19 1.60
N ILE A 75 -3.99 -0.50 2.62
CA ILE A 75 -4.35 -1.88 2.92
C ILE A 75 -5.85 -2.02 3.18
N ILE A 76 -6.43 -1.13 3.95
CA ILE A 76 -7.87 -1.14 4.22
C ILE A 76 -8.65 -1.02 2.92
N ARG A 77 -8.28 -0.07 2.07
CA ARG A 77 -8.94 0.13 0.77
C ARG A 77 -8.85 -1.11 -0.13
N LEU A 78 -7.65 -1.68 -0.23
CA LEU A 78 -7.44 -2.88 -1.05
C LEU A 78 -8.19 -4.08 -0.49
N SER A 79 -8.17 -4.27 0.82
CA SER A 79 -8.86 -5.39 1.48
C SER A 79 -10.37 -5.30 1.31
N VAL A 80 -10.95 -4.12 1.45
CA VAL A 80 -12.38 -3.92 1.22
C VAL A 80 -12.76 -4.16 -0.23
N THR A 81 -11.95 -3.67 -1.16
CA THR A 81 -12.16 -3.91 -2.59
C THR A 81 -12.14 -5.40 -2.91
N GLN A 82 -11.16 -6.12 -2.39
CA GLN A 82 -11.05 -7.58 -2.59
C GLN A 82 -12.23 -8.34 -2.01
N ALA A 83 -12.73 -7.91 -0.84
CA ALA A 83 -13.87 -8.55 -0.20
C ALA A 83 -15.19 -8.26 -0.93
N LEU A 84 -15.35 -7.06 -1.48
CA LEU A 84 -16.58 -6.65 -2.14
C LEU A 84 -16.69 -7.05 -3.60
N SER A 85 -15.56 -7.22 -4.30
CA SER A 85 -15.57 -7.54 -5.72
C SER A 85 -16.40 -8.77 -6.08
N PRO A 86 -16.28 -9.92 -5.38
CA PRO A 86 -17.11 -11.07 -5.68
C PRO A 86 -18.61 -10.82 -5.45
N VAL A 87 -18.93 -10.08 -4.39
CA VAL A 87 -20.33 -9.73 -4.07
C VAL A 87 -20.93 -8.85 -5.16
N LEU A 88 -20.18 -7.84 -5.61
CA LEU A 88 -20.62 -6.94 -6.68
C LEU A 88 -20.73 -7.68 -8.02
N GLU A 89 -19.85 -8.62 -8.29
CA GLU A 89 -19.96 -9.48 -9.48
C GLU A 89 -21.24 -10.30 -9.46
N ASP A 90 -21.59 -10.89 -8.30
CA ASP A 90 -22.82 -11.64 -8.14
C ASP A 90 -24.03 -10.76 -8.36
N PHE A 91 -24.02 -9.54 -7.86
CA PHE A 91 -25.10 -8.57 -8.09
C PHE A 91 -25.21 -8.19 -9.58
N CYS A 92 -24.09 -8.06 -10.28
CA CYS A 92 -24.09 -7.84 -11.72
C CYS A 92 -24.70 -9.01 -12.47
N LYS A 93 -24.29 -10.23 -12.13
CA LYS A 93 -24.79 -11.47 -12.77
C LYS A 93 -26.28 -11.66 -12.54
N SER A 94 -26.78 -11.27 -11.37
CA SER A 94 -28.21 -11.36 -11.05
C SER A 94 -29.04 -10.23 -11.64
N GLY A 95 -28.41 -9.23 -12.26
CA GLY A 95 -29.09 -8.06 -12.80
C GLY A 95 -29.41 -6.97 -11.78
N THR A 96 -28.96 -7.13 -10.54
CA THR A 96 -29.16 -6.13 -9.47
C THR A 96 -28.35 -4.87 -9.72
N LEU A 97 -27.13 -5.04 -10.24
CA LEU A 97 -26.25 -3.94 -10.62
C LEU A 97 -25.77 -4.15 -12.05
N ASN A 98 -25.60 -3.07 -12.79
CA ASN A 98 -24.92 -3.13 -14.08
C ASN A 98 -23.43 -2.87 -13.92
N ALA A 99 -22.65 -3.03 -14.99
CA ALA A 99 -21.19 -2.87 -14.97
C ALA A 99 -20.77 -1.45 -14.58
N GLU A 100 -21.52 -0.43 -15.01
CA GLU A 100 -21.23 0.96 -14.69
C GLU A 100 -21.45 1.24 -13.20
N GLU A 101 -22.54 0.76 -12.63
CA GLU A 101 -22.85 0.90 -11.21
C GLU A 101 -21.79 0.22 -10.36
N THR A 102 -21.37 -0.98 -10.75
CA THR A 102 -20.29 -1.73 -10.07
C THR A 102 -18.98 -0.96 -10.10
N HIS A 103 -18.62 -0.43 -11.28
CA HIS A 103 -17.42 0.38 -11.44
C HIS A 103 -17.46 1.61 -10.54
N ASN A 104 -18.58 2.32 -10.50
CA ASN A 104 -18.72 3.52 -9.70
C ASN A 104 -18.64 3.23 -8.19
N LEU A 105 -19.21 2.12 -7.74
CA LEU A 105 -19.10 1.71 -6.34
C LEU A 105 -17.65 1.40 -5.95
N LEU A 106 -16.94 0.64 -6.76
CA LEU A 106 -15.54 0.32 -6.51
C LEU A 106 -14.67 1.57 -6.51
N HIS A 107 -14.91 2.47 -7.46
CA HIS A 107 -14.18 3.74 -7.54
C HIS A 107 -14.43 4.60 -6.29
N SER A 108 -15.67 4.69 -5.84
CA SER A 108 -16.02 5.42 -4.63
C SER A 108 -15.31 4.87 -3.39
N ILE A 109 -15.27 3.56 -3.24
CA ILE A 109 -14.57 2.90 -2.13
C ILE A 109 -13.07 3.24 -2.18
N HIS A 110 -12.47 3.17 -3.36
CA HIS A 110 -11.05 3.46 -3.53
C HIS A 110 -10.68 4.91 -3.25
N SER A 111 -11.49 5.85 -3.73
CA SER A 111 -11.09 7.25 -3.73
C SER A 111 -11.55 8.03 -2.50
N GLU A 112 -12.67 7.67 -1.88
CA GLU A 112 -13.29 8.50 -0.84
C GLU A 112 -13.66 7.74 0.42
N GLY A 113 -13.94 6.45 0.32
CA GLY A 113 -14.59 5.69 1.39
C GLY A 113 -13.85 5.63 2.72
N PHE A 114 -12.52 5.76 2.72
CA PHE A 114 -11.73 5.53 3.93
C PHE A 114 -10.77 6.66 4.27
N THR A 115 -10.67 7.65 3.43
CA THR A 115 -9.72 8.74 3.60
C THR A 115 -9.99 9.61 4.83
N PRO A 116 -11.24 9.98 5.14
CA PRO A 116 -11.53 10.88 6.25
C PRO A 116 -11.39 10.28 7.63
N ILE A 117 -11.45 8.98 7.74
CA ILE A 117 -11.53 8.27 9.03
C ILE A 117 -10.24 8.38 9.83
N ALA A 118 -9.18 8.71 9.19
CA ALA A 118 -7.87 8.66 9.79
C ALA A 118 -7.40 9.98 10.36
N THR A 119 -8.24 10.93 10.40
CA THR A 119 -7.92 12.20 11.04
C THR A 119 -7.94 12.10 12.55
#